data_d0330d53a5d5a5a0630c568d0cb6818c
#
_entry.id   d0330d53a5d5a5a0630c568d0cb6818c
#
_cell.length_a   1.000
_cell.length_b   1.000
_cell.length_c   1.000
_cell.angle_alpha   90.00
_cell.angle_beta   90.00
_cell.angle_gamma   90.00
#
_symmetry.space_group_name_H-M   'P 1'
#
loop_
_entity.id
_entity.type
_entity.pdbx_description
1 polymer ?
#
loop_
_entity_poly.entity_id
_entity_poly.type
_entity_poly.pdbx_seq_one_letter_code
_entity_poly.pdbx_strand_id
1 'polypeptide(L)'
;MIKQNLSVTLLALCMSATIWGQADEKKCIFISTSHLDTQWNWTARTTLEEYIPNTMTQNFPLFEKYPDFHFNFEAAIHYMWMKEYYPEEYEKVKKYITEGRWHISGGSINASDVMVPSAESVIRNFLYGQSYYKKEFGRKGGTDIMLPDCFGFPYSLPTLGKHCGITGFHTQKLSWGSAYDYKSLPPFGIWKGVDGSEVYAIFKGEAYDAHKQYNKDMSKDEDMNRLAEENYQKYGLASVFRYVGPMGDRGG
;
A
#
# COMPACT_ATOMS: atom_id res chain seq x y z
N MET A 1 -42.55 41.74 35.52
CA MET A 1 -41.25 41.08 35.42
C MET A 1 -41.43 39.66 34.94
N ILE A 2 -41.87 39.43 33.74
CA ILE A 2 -41.84 38.12 33.03
C ILE A 2 -41.95 38.43 31.52
N LYS A 3 -40.83 38.73 30.85
CA LYS A 3 -40.80 38.86 29.39
C LYS A 3 -39.36 38.75 28.82
N GLN A 4 -38.48 37.99 29.42
CA GLN A 4 -37.09 37.88 28.87
C GLN A 4 -36.57 36.45 28.64
N ASN A 5 -37.34 35.37 28.84
CA ASN A 5 -36.83 34.00 28.75
C ASN A 5 -37.34 33.18 27.55
N LEU A 6 -38.00 33.81 26.55
CA LEU A 6 -38.52 33.04 25.39
C LEU A 6 -37.64 33.13 24.13
N SER A 7 -36.66 34.04 24.09
CA SER A 7 -35.83 34.23 22.88
C SER A 7 -34.56 33.38 22.82
N VAL A 8 -34.09 32.82 23.94
CA VAL A 8 -32.87 32.06 24.02
C VAL A 8 -33.07 30.60 23.64
N THR A 9 -34.27 30.07 23.89
CA THR A 9 -34.58 28.63 23.63
C THR A 9 -34.83 28.33 22.15
N LEU A 10 -35.22 29.33 21.34
CA LEU A 10 -35.45 29.16 19.90
C LEU A 10 -34.16 29.19 19.07
N LEU A 11 -33.11 29.86 19.55
CA LEU A 11 -31.81 29.93 18.86
C LEU A 11 -30.99 28.62 19.03
N ALA A 12 -31.20 27.90 20.15
CA ALA A 12 -30.50 26.62 20.41
C ALA A 12 -31.05 25.44 19.60
N LEU A 13 -32.32 25.52 19.15
CA LEU A 13 -32.94 24.46 18.34
C LEU A 13 -32.62 24.59 16.85
N CYS A 14 -32.20 25.75 16.36
CA CYS A 14 -31.81 25.93 14.95
C CYS A 14 -30.34 25.58 14.66
N MET A 15 -29.50 25.40 15.66
CA MET A 15 -28.10 25.00 15.46
C MET A 15 -27.89 23.48 15.49
N SER A 16 -28.89 22.70 15.86
CA SER A 16 -28.77 21.22 15.87
C SER A 16 -29.27 20.54 14.59
N ALA A 17 -29.72 21.30 13.59
CA ALA A 17 -30.29 20.75 12.36
C ALA A 17 -29.36 20.74 11.14
N THR A 18 -28.10 21.14 11.29
CA THR A 18 -27.14 21.21 10.16
C THR A 18 -26.00 20.21 10.21
N ILE A 19 -26.09 19.16 11.02
CA ILE A 19 -25.08 18.07 11.05
C ILE A 19 -25.63 16.78 10.40
N TRP A 20 -26.67 16.87 9.62
CA TRP A 20 -27.17 15.72 8.86
C TRP A 20 -26.91 15.93 7.37
N GLY A 21 -25.92 15.21 6.89
CA GLY A 21 -25.85 14.83 5.47
C GLY A 21 -24.91 15.62 4.58
N GLN A 22 -23.61 15.71 4.88
CA GLN A 22 -22.68 15.48 3.79
C GLN A 22 -22.61 13.95 3.67
N ALA A 23 -23.30 13.39 2.68
CA ALA A 23 -23.00 12.05 2.23
C ALA A 23 -21.51 12.06 1.91
N ASP A 24 -20.71 11.24 2.60
CA ASP A 24 -19.29 11.11 2.33
C ASP A 24 -19.16 10.86 0.83
N GLU A 25 -18.55 11.82 0.13
CA GLU A 25 -18.32 11.72 -1.30
C GLU A 25 -17.49 10.47 -1.54
N LYS A 26 -18.04 9.52 -2.31
CA LYS A 26 -17.32 8.29 -2.65
C LYS A 26 -16.05 8.67 -3.39
N LYS A 27 -14.89 8.40 -2.79
CA LYS A 27 -13.58 8.70 -3.38
C LYS A 27 -12.95 7.42 -3.90
N CYS A 28 -12.48 7.46 -5.13
CA CYS A 28 -11.62 6.42 -5.70
C CYS A 28 -10.19 6.95 -5.73
N ILE A 29 -9.30 6.29 -5.01
CA ILE A 29 -7.89 6.66 -4.93
C ILE A 29 -7.10 5.60 -5.66
N PHE A 30 -6.40 5.99 -6.73
CA PHE A 30 -5.51 5.14 -7.48
C PHE A 30 -4.07 5.44 -7.09
N ILE A 31 -3.35 4.39 -6.71
CA ILE A 31 -1.91 4.46 -6.47
C ILE A 31 -1.27 3.46 -7.42
N SER A 32 -0.51 3.95 -8.39
CA SER A 32 0.30 3.09 -9.24
C SER A 32 1.30 2.34 -8.37
N THR A 33 1.36 1.04 -8.50
CA THR A 33 2.21 0.18 -7.66
C THR A 33 3.07 -0.70 -8.54
N SER A 34 4.35 -0.76 -8.24
CA SER A 34 5.30 -1.65 -8.93
C SER A 34 5.88 -2.66 -7.96
N HIS A 35 6.02 -3.90 -8.43
CA HIS A 35 6.82 -4.96 -7.83
C HIS A 35 8.01 -5.23 -8.72
N LEU A 36 9.21 -5.37 -8.15
CA LEU A 36 10.43 -5.64 -8.89
C LEU A 36 11.24 -6.72 -8.19
N ASP A 37 11.35 -7.86 -8.84
CA ASP A 37 12.27 -8.88 -8.39
C ASP A 37 13.73 -8.42 -8.56
N THR A 38 14.47 -8.50 -7.46
CA THR A 38 15.90 -8.20 -7.47
C THR A 38 16.65 -9.14 -8.43
N GLN A 39 16.19 -10.38 -8.52
CA GLN A 39 16.64 -11.40 -9.45
C GLN A 39 15.57 -12.49 -9.57
N TRP A 40 15.32 -12.95 -10.81
CA TRP A 40 14.44 -14.10 -11.07
C TRP A 40 14.92 -14.86 -12.31
N ASN A 41 14.24 -14.72 -13.48
CA ASN A 41 14.69 -15.28 -14.76
C ASN A 41 15.77 -14.42 -15.44
N TRP A 42 16.34 -13.49 -14.73
CA TRP A 42 17.39 -12.58 -15.12
C TRP A 42 18.37 -12.36 -13.97
N THR A 43 19.48 -11.70 -14.23
CA THR A 43 20.50 -11.41 -13.22
C THR A 43 20.18 -10.12 -12.45
N ALA A 44 20.74 -9.97 -11.25
CA ALA A 44 20.69 -8.70 -10.50
C ALA A 44 21.31 -7.52 -11.32
N ARG A 45 22.26 -7.81 -12.22
CA ARG A 45 22.80 -6.82 -13.15
C ARG A 45 21.73 -6.29 -14.09
N THR A 46 20.89 -7.16 -14.65
CA THR A 46 19.76 -6.76 -15.53
C THR A 46 18.78 -5.87 -14.75
N THR A 47 18.48 -6.23 -13.50
CA THR A 47 17.64 -5.38 -12.65
C THR A 47 18.24 -4.00 -12.46
N LEU A 48 19.55 -3.94 -12.18
CA LEU A 48 20.26 -2.69 -11.99
C LEU A 48 20.35 -1.85 -13.28
N GLU A 49 20.72 -2.46 -14.41
CA GLU A 49 21.03 -1.75 -15.65
C GLU A 49 19.79 -1.45 -16.52
N GLU A 50 18.68 -2.19 -16.33
CA GLU A 50 17.49 -2.04 -17.16
C GLU A 50 16.24 -1.66 -16.35
N TYR A 51 15.86 -2.45 -15.34
CA TYR A 51 14.54 -2.31 -14.72
C TYR A 51 14.47 -1.13 -13.73
N ILE A 52 15.52 -0.87 -12.96
CA ILE A 52 15.57 0.28 -12.07
C ILE A 52 15.51 1.60 -12.86
N PRO A 53 16.38 1.86 -13.87
CA PRO A 53 16.27 3.08 -14.66
C PRO A 53 14.94 3.17 -15.42
N ASN A 54 14.39 2.06 -15.92
CA ASN A 54 13.08 2.05 -16.56
C ASN A 54 11.97 2.48 -15.59
N THR A 55 11.97 1.95 -14.36
CA THR A 55 11.00 2.34 -13.33
C THR A 55 11.04 3.85 -13.06
N MET A 56 12.23 4.44 -12.97
CA MET A 56 12.36 5.88 -12.77
C MET A 56 11.91 6.69 -13.99
N THR A 57 12.42 6.34 -15.17
CA THR A 57 12.18 7.12 -16.40
C THR A 57 10.76 7.04 -16.92
N GLN A 58 10.04 5.95 -16.65
CA GLN A 58 8.63 5.81 -17.02
C GLN A 58 7.71 6.60 -16.09
N ASN A 59 8.06 6.72 -14.81
CA ASN A 59 7.22 7.41 -13.84
C ASN A 59 7.49 8.92 -13.75
N PHE A 60 8.71 9.40 -14.00
CA PHE A 60 9.00 10.85 -13.91
C PHE A 60 8.10 11.71 -14.81
N PRO A 61 7.85 11.39 -16.08
CA PRO A 61 6.94 12.16 -16.92
C PRO A 61 5.50 12.19 -16.39
N LEU A 62 5.07 11.13 -15.67
CA LEU A 62 3.74 11.06 -15.07
C LEU A 62 3.64 12.02 -13.87
N PHE A 63 4.68 12.09 -13.03
CA PHE A 63 4.76 13.07 -11.95
C PHE A 63 4.75 14.52 -12.46
N GLU A 64 5.43 14.79 -13.57
CA GLU A 64 5.49 16.11 -14.18
C GLU A 64 4.15 16.50 -14.82
N LYS A 65 3.49 15.56 -15.49
CA LYS A 65 2.26 15.81 -16.22
C LYS A 65 1.02 15.86 -15.33
N TYR A 66 0.97 15.03 -14.28
CA TYR A 66 -0.20 14.85 -13.44
C TYR A 66 0.14 15.20 -11.98
N PRO A 67 -0.33 16.37 -11.46
CA PRO A 67 -0.02 16.79 -10.08
C PRO A 67 -0.48 15.79 -9.00
N ASP A 68 -1.59 15.09 -9.27
CA ASP A 68 -2.17 14.11 -8.35
C ASP A 68 -1.71 12.67 -8.61
N PHE A 69 -0.66 12.47 -9.43
CA PHE A 69 -0.12 11.14 -9.66
C PHE A 69 0.63 10.63 -8.43
N HIS A 70 0.31 9.42 -8.00
CA HIS A 70 0.96 8.72 -6.90
C HIS A 70 1.53 7.40 -7.40
N PHE A 71 2.74 7.10 -6.96
CA PHE A 71 3.44 5.86 -7.26
C PHE A 71 3.94 5.21 -5.98
N ASN A 72 3.85 3.89 -5.91
CA ASN A 72 4.29 3.08 -4.77
C ASN A 72 5.35 2.08 -5.23
N PHE A 73 6.50 2.06 -4.55
CA PHE A 73 7.62 1.20 -4.89
C PHE A 73 8.26 0.61 -3.64
N GLU A 74 8.68 -0.63 -3.72
CA GLU A 74 9.16 -1.43 -2.60
C GLU A 74 10.66 -1.66 -2.60
N ALA A 75 11.13 -2.25 -1.48
CA ALA A 75 12.46 -2.80 -1.24
C ALA A 75 13.61 -1.77 -1.17
N ALA A 76 14.21 -1.67 0.01
CA ALA A 76 15.29 -0.71 0.26
C ALA A 76 16.51 -0.92 -0.65
N ILE A 77 16.77 -2.16 -1.10
CA ILE A 77 17.90 -2.48 -2.00
C ILE A 77 17.79 -1.72 -3.33
N HIS A 78 16.57 -1.54 -3.85
CA HIS A 78 16.37 -0.81 -5.10
C HIS A 78 16.73 0.67 -4.93
N TYR A 79 16.35 1.29 -3.82
CA TYR A 79 16.73 2.67 -3.49
C TYR A 79 18.23 2.82 -3.22
N MET A 80 18.88 1.81 -2.61
CA MET A 80 20.32 1.79 -2.45
C MET A 80 21.02 1.80 -3.81
N TRP A 81 20.55 0.99 -4.75
CA TRP A 81 21.08 0.93 -6.10
C TRP A 81 20.79 2.20 -6.89
N MET A 82 19.59 2.79 -6.77
CA MET A 82 19.31 4.10 -7.35
C MET A 82 20.31 5.15 -6.86
N LYS A 83 20.54 5.20 -5.56
CA LYS A 83 21.48 6.15 -4.95
C LYS A 83 22.91 5.97 -5.43
N GLU A 84 23.37 4.74 -5.56
CA GLU A 84 24.74 4.41 -5.91
C GLU A 84 25.04 4.59 -7.40
N TYR A 85 24.10 4.16 -8.25
CA TYR A 85 24.34 4.06 -9.70
C TYR A 85 23.61 5.14 -10.52
N TYR A 86 22.60 5.78 -9.96
CA TYR A 86 21.74 6.79 -10.61
C TYR A 86 21.51 8.00 -9.70
N PRO A 87 22.57 8.66 -9.19
CA PRO A 87 22.44 9.68 -8.16
C PRO A 87 21.61 10.90 -8.58
N GLU A 88 21.63 11.29 -9.84
CA GLU A 88 20.86 12.42 -10.34
C GLU A 88 19.35 12.12 -10.37
N GLU A 89 18.97 10.94 -10.85
CA GLU A 89 17.59 10.45 -10.84
C GLU A 89 17.10 10.20 -9.42
N TYR A 90 17.98 9.73 -8.56
CA TYR A 90 17.67 9.50 -7.17
C TYR A 90 17.27 10.78 -6.41
N GLU A 91 17.88 11.92 -6.73
CA GLU A 91 17.44 13.20 -6.14
C GLU A 91 16.01 13.57 -6.58
N LYS A 92 15.59 13.23 -7.80
CA LYS A 92 14.18 13.37 -8.23
C LYS A 92 13.26 12.44 -7.45
N VAL A 93 13.67 11.18 -7.23
CA VAL A 93 12.91 10.24 -6.38
C VAL A 93 12.73 10.82 -4.98
N LYS A 94 13.79 11.33 -4.35
CA LYS A 94 13.73 11.98 -3.02
C LYS A 94 12.78 13.17 -3.00
N LYS A 95 12.78 13.98 -4.06
CA LYS A 95 11.85 15.10 -4.21
C LYS A 95 10.41 14.59 -4.15
N TYR A 96 10.04 13.60 -4.97
CA TYR A 96 8.67 13.06 -5.00
C TYR A 96 8.28 12.34 -3.71
N ILE A 97 9.23 11.69 -3.02
CA ILE A 97 9.01 11.15 -1.68
C ILE A 97 8.69 12.29 -0.68
N THR A 98 9.43 13.40 -0.76
CA THR A 98 9.23 14.56 0.11
C THR A 98 7.88 15.24 -0.15
N GLU A 99 7.45 15.32 -1.40
CA GLU A 99 6.13 15.81 -1.80
C GLU A 99 5.00 14.86 -1.37
N GLY A 100 5.30 13.63 -0.93
CA GLY A 100 4.30 12.63 -0.56
C GLY A 100 3.61 11.97 -1.75
N ARG A 101 4.23 12.00 -2.93
CA ARG A 101 3.70 11.46 -4.18
C ARG A 101 4.36 10.14 -4.59
N TRP A 102 5.63 9.94 -4.25
CA TRP A 102 6.29 8.65 -4.33
C TRP A 102 6.29 8.00 -2.95
N HIS A 103 5.57 6.91 -2.81
CA HIS A 103 5.41 6.17 -1.57
C HIS A 103 6.41 5.02 -1.51
N ILE A 104 7.01 4.85 -0.33
CA ILE A 104 7.86 3.72 -0.02
C ILE A 104 6.99 2.68 0.67
N SER A 105 6.84 1.52 0.07
CA SER A 105 6.15 0.37 0.62
C SER A 105 7.11 -0.77 0.93
N GLY A 106 6.71 -1.66 1.83
CA GLY A 106 7.57 -2.77 2.23
C GLY A 106 8.74 -2.35 3.10
N GLY A 107 8.62 -2.49 4.41
CA GLY A 107 9.63 -2.10 5.40
C GLY A 107 10.91 -2.92 5.40
N SER A 108 11.20 -3.70 4.36
CA SER A 108 12.32 -4.65 4.29
C SER A 108 13.44 -4.19 3.36
N ILE A 109 14.62 -4.81 3.50
CA ILE A 109 15.71 -4.64 2.53
C ILE A 109 15.27 -5.14 1.17
N ASN A 110 14.67 -6.32 1.13
CA ASN A 110 14.18 -6.95 -0.09
C ASN A 110 12.89 -7.71 0.19
N ALA A 111 12.00 -7.78 -0.79
CA ALA A 111 10.88 -8.71 -0.75
C ALA A 111 11.46 -10.13 -0.61
N SER A 112 10.98 -10.88 0.37
CA SER A 112 11.55 -12.20 0.67
C SER A 112 10.46 -13.19 1.00
N ASP A 113 10.76 -14.46 0.76
CA ASP A 113 10.03 -15.54 1.40
C ASP A 113 10.06 -15.35 2.91
N VAL A 114 8.94 -15.55 3.57
CA VAL A 114 8.79 -15.41 5.03
C VAL A 114 8.45 -16.73 5.71
N MET A 115 8.36 -17.84 4.93
CA MET A 115 8.07 -19.17 5.44
C MET A 115 9.34 -19.99 5.69
N VAL A 116 10.33 -19.88 4.81
CA VAL A 116 11.55 -20.70 4.85
C VAL A 116 12.65 -20.08 5.71
N PRO A 117 12.91 -18.75 5.66
CA PRO A 117 13.95 -18.15 6.48
C PRO A 117 13.65 -18.24 7.98
N SER A 118 14.71 -18.22 8.80
CA SER A 118 14.55 -18.09 10.25
C SER A 118 13.89 -16.76 10.64
N ALA A 119 13.21 -16.76 11.79
CA ALA A 119 12.64 -15.52 12.34
C ALA A 119 13.69 -14.40 12.47
N GLU A 120 14.91 -14.73 12.85
CA GLU A 120 16.05 -13.80 12.95
C GLU A 120 16.35 -13.16 11.58
N SER A 121 16.34 -13.93 10.49
CA SER A 121 16.56 -13.41 9.14
C SER A 121 15.44 -12.46 8.71
N VAL A 122 14.19 -12.80 9.02
CA VAL A 122 13.03 -11.94 8.75
C VAL A 122 13.11 -10.63 9.53
N ILE A 123 13.44 -10.71 10.82
CA ILE A 123 13.62 -9.52 11.68
C ILE A 123 14.72 -8.61 11.11
N ARG A 124 15.89 -9.17 10.74
CA ARG A 124 16.98 -8.39 10.16
C ARG A 124 16.61 -7.74 8.84
N ASN A 125 15.88 -8.45 7.99
CA ASN A 125 15.39 -7.91 6.73
C ASN A 125 14.55 -6.64 6.97
N PHE A 126 13.64 -6.66 7.95
CA PHE A 126 12.86 -5.48 8.33
C PHE A 126 13.72 -4.39 8.98
N LEU A 127 14.51 -4.73 9.99
CA LEU A 127 15.29 -3.73 10.74
C LEU A 127 16.28 -2.98 9.87
N TYR A 128 16.95 -3.66 8.94
CA TYR A 128 17.89 -3.01 8.03
C TYR A 128 17.17 -2.15 6.99
N GLY A 129 16.04 -2.62 6.44
CA GLY A 129 15.23 -1.83 5.54
C GLY A 129 14.70 -0.56 6.19
N GLN A 130 14.10 -0.69 7.36
CA GLN A 130 13.61 0.43 8.16
C GLN A 130 14.73 1.41 8.55
N SER A 131 15.91 0.88 8.94
CA SER A 131 17.06 1.72 9.29
C SER A 131 17.54 2.53 8.10
N TYR A 132 17.57 1.93 6.92
CA TYR A 132 17.89 2.63 5.68
C TYR A 132 16.88 3.75 5.38
N TYR A 133 15.59 3.44 5.37
CA TYR A 133 14.55 4.43 5.10
C TYR A 133 14.54 5.58 6.11
N LYS A 134 14.73 5.26 7.38
CA LYS A 134 14.83 6.28 8.42
C LYS A 134 16.05 7.19 8.21
N LYS A 135 17.19 6.64 7.85
CA LYS A 135 18.41 7.40 7.58
C LYS A 135 18.30 8.28 6.35
N GLU A 136 17.69 7.76 5.28
CA GLU A 136 17.68 8.39 3.98
C GLU A 136 16.48 9.35 3.79
N PHE A 137 15.30 8.98 4.32
CA PHE A 137 14.05 9.71 4.10
C PHE A 137 13.39 10.19 5.40
N GLY A 138 14.06 10.09 6.53
CA GLY A 138 13.50 10.42 7.83
C GLY A 138 12.55 9.34 8.34
N ARG A 139 11.30 9.70 8.63
CA ARG A 139 10.27 8.74 9.10
C ARG A 139 9.31 8.30 7.99
N LYS A 140 9.60 8.65 6.75
CA LYS A 140 8.69 8.42 5.63
C LYS A 140 8.93 7.05 5.01
N GLY A 141 7.95 6.18 5.10
CA GLY A 141 7.90 4.90 4.40
C GLY A 141 8.32 3.68 5.22
N GLY A 142 8.09 2.52 4.67
CA GLY A 142 8.53 1.24 5.21
C GLY A 142 7.80 0.75 6.46
N THR A 143 6.56 1.17 6.71
CA THR A 143 5.76 0.75 7.88
C THR A 143 4.78 -0.38 7.57
N ASP A 144 4.89 -0.97 6.41
CA ASP A 144 4.08 -2.08 5.95
C ASP A 144 4.95 -3.26 5.50
N ILE A 145 4.32 -4.41 5.44
CA ILE A 145 4.83 -5.62 4.78
C ILE A 145 4.12 -5.71 3.44
N MET A 146 4.82 -5.38 2.38
CA MET A 146 4.34 -5.56 1.00
C MET A 146 4.96 -6.83 0.44
N LEU A 147 4.15 -7.86 0.30
CA LEU A 147 4.58 -9.15 -0.25
C LEU A 147 3.56 -9.62 -1.31
N PRO A 148 3.51 -8.96 -2.46
CA PRO A 148 2.53 -9.27 -3.49
C PRO A 148 2.78 -10.62 -4.16
N ASP A 149 4.00 -11.11 -4.13
CA ASP A 149 4.43 -12.35 -4.81
C ASP A 149 5.12 -13.38 -3.90
N CYS A 150 4.63 -13.52 -2.66
CA CYS A 150 5.10 -14.54 -1.72
C CYS A 150 4.09 -15.69 -1.57
N PHE A 151 4.60 -16.90 -1.35
CA PHE A 151 3.84 -18.14 -1.48
C PHE A 151 3.48 -18.77 -0.12
N GLY A 152 3.19 -17.94 0.86
CA GLY A 152 2.76 -18.31 2.20
C GLY A 152 3.17 -17.27 3.23
N PHE A 153 2.43 -17.23 4.34
CA PHE A 153 2.63 -16.25 5.40
C PHE A 153 2.49 -16.94 6.76
N PRO A 154 3.54 -16.97 7.59
CA PRO A 154 3.49 -17.62 8.89
C PRO A 154 2.61 -16.85 9.85
N TYR A 155 1.92 -17.55 10.75
CA TYR A 155 1.08 -16.94 11.77
C TYR A 155 1.86 -16.00 12.72
N SER A 156 3.17 -16.16 12.81
CA SER A 156 4.08 -15.29 13.55
C SER A 156 4.41 -13.96 12.85
N LEU A 157 4.09 -13.81 11.57
CA LEU A 157 4.50 -12.63 10.79
C LEU A 157 3.99 -11.30 11.38
N PRO A 158 2.73 -11.18 11.84
CA PRO A 158 2.27 -9.95 12.50
C PRO A 158 3.08 -9.61 13.76
N THR A 159 3.42 -10.63 14.57
CA THR A 159 4.27 -10.47 15.75
C THR A 159 5.63 -9.91 15.37
N LEU A 160 6.34 -10.56 14.43
CA LEU A 160 7.66 -10.14 13.97
C LEU A 160 7.62 -8.71 13.39
N GLY A 161 6.63 -8.45 12.53
CA GLY A 161 6.44 -7.14 11.94
C GLY A 161 6.17 -6.05 12.97
N LYS A 162 5.25 -6.29 13.90
CA LYS A 162 4.87 -5.33 14.94
C LYS A 162 6.06 -4.93 15.81
N HIS A 163 6.86 -5.89 16.23
CA HIS A 163 8.07 -5.64 17.01
C HIS A 163 9.18 -4.91 16.22
N CYS A 164 9.11 -4.97 14.88
CA CYS A 164 9.94 -4.16 13.97
C CYS A 164 9.31 -2.80 13.60
N GLY A 165 8.20 -2.39 14.22
CA GLY A 165 7.53 -1.12 13.93
C GLY A 165 6.63 -1.14 12.69
N ILE A 166 6.31 -2.30 12.17
CA ILE A 166 5.36 -2.50 11.06
C ILE A 166 3.93 -2.38 11.60
N THR A 167 3.07 -1.73 10.84
CA THR A 167 1.66 -1.53 11.16
C THR A 167 0.70 -2.06 10.12
N GLY A 168 1.19 -2.37 8.93
CA GLY A 168 0.40 -2.84 7.80
C GLY A 168 0.94 -4.09 7.12
N PHE A 169 0.06 -4.83 6.47
CA PHE A 169 0.39 -5.97 5.62
C PHE A 169 -0.52 -5.97 4.40
N HIS A 170 0.03 -6.26 3.24
CA HIS A 170 -0.79 -6.48 2.06
C HIS A 170 -0.17 -7.48 1.08
N THR A 171 -1.04 -8.26 0.46
CA THR A 171 -0.71 -9.26 -0.56
C THR A 171 -1.88 -9.46 -1.52
N GLN A 172 -1.59 -9.97 -2.69
CA GLN A 172 -2.60 -10.48 -3.62
C GLN A 172 -2.48 -12.00 -3.82
N LYS A 173 -1.45 -12.63 -3.26
CA LYS A 173 -1.07 -14.01 -3.59
C LYS A 173 -1.99 -15.08 -2.99
N LEU A 174 -2.78 -14.75 -1.98
CA LEU A 174 -3.74 -15.69 -1.40
C LEU A 174 -4.85 -16.12 -2.37
N SER A 175 -5.07 -15.36 -3.46
CA SER A 175 -6.02 -15.72 -4.52
C SER A 175 -5.47 -16.68 -5.58
N TRP A 176 -4.19 -17.05 -5.52
CA TRP A 176 -3.49 -17.83 -6.54
C TRP A 176 -3.45 -19.33 -6.21
N GLY A 177 -4.61 -20.01 -6.30
CA GLY A 177 -4.65 -21.47 -6.20
C GLY A 177 -4.21 -22.03 -4.84
N SER A 178 -4.38 -21.27 -3.76
CA SER A 178 -4.11 -21.76 -2.42
C SER A 178 -5.05 -22.94 -2.09
N ALA A 179 -4.57 -23.91 -1.33
CA ALA A 179 -5.37 -25.04 -0.82
C ALA A 179 -6.46 -24.57 0.16
N TYR A 180 -6.38 -23.34 0.64
CA TYR A 180 -7.38 -22.73 1.50
C TYR A 180 -8.47 -22.03 0.69
N ASP A 181 -9.69 -22.09 1.19
CA ASP A 181 -10.78 -21.27 0.68
C ASP A 181 -10.55 -19.78 1.05
N TYR A 182 -9.68 -19.13 0.25
CA TYR A 182 -9.40 -17.70 0.41
C TYR A 182 -10.68 -16.84 0.26
N LYS A 183 -11.75 -17.37 -0.35
CA LYS A 183 -13.03 -16.68 -0.49
C LYS A 183 -13.68 -16.42 0.87
N SER A 184 -13.38 -17.25 1.87
CA SER A 184 -13.86 -17.07 3.23
C SER A 184 -13.13 -15.96 4.00
N LEU A 185 -11.90 -15.58 3.57
CA LEU A 185 -11.18 -14.46 4.20
C LEU A 185 -11.87 -13.13 3.91
N PRO A 186 -11.89 -12.20 4.89
CA PRO A 186 -12.30 -10.84 4.61
C PRO A 186 -11.30 -10.17 3.66
N PRO A 187 -11.72 -9.16 2.85
CA PRO A 187 -10.81 -8.45 1.97
C PRO A 187 -9.73 -7.68 2.74
N PHE A 188 -10.07 -7.18 3.90
CA PHE A 188 -9.20 -6.46 4.83
C PHE A 188 -9.62 -6.72 6.28
N GLY A 189 -8.73 -6.42 7.21
CA GLY A 189 -9.02 -6.58 8.63
C GLY A 189 -7.80 -6.36 9.51
N ILE A 190 -7.89 -6.85 10.73
CA ILE A 190 -6.77 -6.90 11.66
C ILE A 190 -6.24 -8.33 11.68
N TRP A 191 -4.96 -8.47 11.37
CA TRP A 191 -4.27 -9.74 11.49
C TRP A 191 -3.54 -9.79 12.83
N LYS A 192 -3.91 -10.79 13.64
CA LYS A 192 -3.39 -10.96 14.99
C LYS A 192 -2.32 -12.04 15.00
N GLY A 193 -1.17 -11.71 15.53
CA GLY A 193 -0.04 -12.63 15.70
C GLY A 193 -0.15 -13.49 16.96
N VAL A 194 0.85 -14.35 17.15
CA VAL A 194 0.88 -15.35 18.25
C VAL A 194 0.91 -14.75 19.65
N ASP A 195 1.44 -13.55 19.79
CA ASP A 195 1.54 -12.80 21.05
C ASP A 195 0.39 -11.78 21.24
N GLY A 196 -0.59 -11.77 20.31
CA GLY A 196 -1.67 -10.80 20.28
C GLY A 196 -1.33 -9.49 19.59
N SER A 197 -0.12 -9.32 19.07
CA SER A 197 0.27 -8.17 18.23
C SER A 197 -0.65 -8.05 17.02
N GLU A 198 -1.02 -6.83 16.64
CA GLU A 198 -1.99 -6.56 15.60
C GLU A 198 -1.39 -5.68 14.51
N VAL A 199 -1.64 -6.06 13.26
CA VAL A 199 -1.35 -5.26 12.07
C VAL A 199 -2.62 -5.13 11.21
N TYR A 200 -2.79 -4.00 10.54
CA TYR A 200 -3.81 -3.87 9.52
C TYR A 200 -3.43 -4.72 8.32
N ALA A 201 -4.37 -5.47 7.79
CA ALA A 201 -4.08 -6.40 6.70
C ALA A 201 -5.08 -6.27 5.56
N ILE A 202 -4.56 -6.37 4.34
CA ILE A 202 -5.30 -6.52 3.11
C ILE A 202 -4.96 -7.90 2.56
N PHE A 203 -5.95 -8.80 2.56
CA PHE A 203 -5.78 -10.20 2.17
C PHE A 203 -6.24 -10.50 0.76
N LYS A 204 -7.12 -9.66 0.20
CA LYS A 204 -7.65 -9.79 -1.14
C LYS A 204 -7.29 -8.55 -1.94
N GLY A 205 -6.03 -8.51 -2.39
CA GLY A 205 -5.73 -7.82 -3.62
C GLY A 205 -6.17 -8.74 -4.76
N GLU A 206 -6.91 -8.26 -5.74
CA GLU A 206 -7.11 -9.04 -6.95
C GLU A 206 -5.76 -9.32 -7.61
N ALA A 207 -5.66 -10.51 -8.26
CA ALA A 207 -4.45 -10.88 -8.99
C ALA A 207 -4.04 -9.76 -9.96
N TYR A 208 -2.75 -9.67 -10.22
CA TYR A 208 -2.17 -8.81 -11.23
C TYR A 208 -3.02 -8.80 -12.50
N ASP A 209 -3.81 -7.77 -12.67
CA ASP A 209 -4.65 -7.63 -13.86
C ASP A 209 -3.97 -6.64 -14.81
N ALA A 210 -2.81 -7.05 -15.33
CA ALA A 210 -2.04 -6.29 -16.31
C ALA A 210 -2.84 -6.02 -17.62
N HIS A 211 -3.99 -6.68 -17.78
CA HIS A 211 -4.80 -6.62 -19.00
C HIS A 211 -6.03 -5.73 -18.86
N LYS A 212 -6.44 -5.34 -17.65
CA LYS A 212 -7.51 -4.38 -17.48
C LYS A 212 -7.02 -2.98 -17.75
N GLN A 213 -7.40 -2.45 -18.88
CA GLN A 213 -7.19 -1.05 -19.20
C GLN A 213 -8.15 -0.19 -18.38
N TYR A 214 -7.63 0.48 -17.36
CA TYR A 214 -8.38 1.46 -16.58
C TYR A 214 -8.35 2.83 -17.27
N ASN A 215 -8.92 2.89 -18.48
CA ASN A 215 -8.97 4.09 -19.31
C ASN A 215 -10.28 4.87 -19.20
N LYS A 216 -11.09 4.55 -18.20
CA LYS A 216 -12.40 5.15 -17.95
C LYS A 216 -12.52 5.68 -16.53
N ASP A 217 -13.52 6.50 -16.29
CA ASP A 217 -13.87 6.98 -14.96
C ASP A 217 -14.27 5.82 -14.05
N MET A 218 -13.34 5.42 -13.18
CA MET A 218 -13.51 4.27 -12.29
C MET A 218 -14.52 4.51 -11.17
N SER A 219 -14.93 5.77 -10.91
CA SER A 219 -16.02 6.07 -9.98
C SER A 219 -17.37 5.53 -10.48
N LYS A 220 -17.46 5.28 -11.80
CA LYS A 220 -18.60 4.69 -12.49
C LYS A 220 -18.45 3.20 -12.79
N ASP A 221 -17.40 2.56 -12.30
CA ASP A 221 -17.21 1.12 -12.46
C ASP A 221 -18.21 0.37 -11.59
N GLU A 222 -19.11 -0.37 -12.22
CA GLU A 222 -20.20 -1.07 -11.54
C GLU A 222 -19.69 -2.15 -10.60
N ASP A 223 -18.62 -2.88 -10.97
CA ASP A 223 -18.03 -3.91 -10.13
C ASP A 223 -17.35 -3.32 -8.89
N MET A 224 -16.62 -2.21 -9.05
CA MET A 224 -16.01 -1.50 -7.93
C MET A 224 -17.08 -0.99 -6.97
N ASN A 225 -18.13 -0.37 -7.49
CA ASN A 225 -19.22 0.15 -6.68
C ASN A 225 -19.99 -0.98 -5.96
N ARG A 226 -20.25 -2.09 -6.64
CA ARG A 226 -20.89 -3.26 -6.02
C ARG A 226 -20.02 -3.85 -4.89
N LEU A 227 -18.73 -4.07 -5.13
CA LEU A 227 -17.82 -4.59 -4.12
C LEU A 227 -17.66 -3.65 -2.93
N ALA A 228 -17.62 -2.34 -3.18
CA ALA A 228 -17.57 -1.34 -2.11
C ALA A 228 -18.83 -1.40 -1.24
N GLU A 229 -20.01 -1.53 -1.85
CA GLU A 229 -21.27 -1.67 -1.13
C GLU A 229 -21.34 -2.99 -0.35
N GLU A 230 -20.97 -4.12 -0.96
CA GLU A 230 -20.91 -5.42 -0.27
C GLU A 230 -19.99 -5.39 0.94
N ASN A 231 -18.82 -4.76 0.81
CA ASN A 231 -17.87 -4.58 1.91
C ASN A 231 -18.44 -3.68 3.00
N TYR A 232 -19.13 -2.60 2.63
CA TYR A 232 -19.78 -1.72 3.59
C TYR A 232 -20.86 -2.44 4.39
N GLN A 233 -21.75 -3.18 3.73
CA GLN A 233 -22.82 -3.94 4.39
C GLN A 233 -22.27 -5.03 5.32
N LYS A 234 -21.18 -5.67 4.94
CA LYS A 234 -20.63 -6.80 5.69
C LYS A 234 -19.63 -6.39 6.78
N TYR A 235 -18.84 -5.35 6.54
CA TYR A 235 -17.69 -4.98 7.39
C TYR A 235 -17.74 -3.54 7.91
N GLY A 236 -18.71 -2.74 7.49
CA GLY A 236 -18.82 -1.33 7.86
C GLY A 236 -17.82 -0.39 7.15
N LEU A 237 -17.10 -0.88 6.11
CA LEU A 237 -16.12 -0.12 5.35
C LEU A 237 -16.31 -0.33 3.86
N ALA A 238 -16.57 0.74 3.12
CA ALA A 238 -16.73 0.74 1.67
C ALA A 238 -15.36 0.78 0.95
N SER A 239 -14.45 -0.13 1.30
CA SER A 239 -13.11 -0.18 0.74
C SER A 239 -12.93 -1.36 -0.19
N VAL A 240 -12.35 -1.12 -1.35
CA VAL A 240 -11.92 -2.15 -2.31
C VAL A 240 -10.44 -1.92 -2.59
N PHE A 241 -9.66 -2.98 -2.49
CA PHE A 241 -8.24 -2.94 -2.79
C PHE A 241 -7.96 -3.75 -4.05
N ARG A 242 -7.31 -3.12 -5.02
CA ARG A 242 -6.85 -3.77 -6.25
C ARG A 242 -5.45 -3.30 -6.57
N TYR A 243 -4.61 -4.22 -6.99
CA TYR A 243 -3.34 -3.86 -7.61
C TYR A 243 -3.59 -3.39 -9.04
N VAL A 244 -3.17 -2.17 -9.34
CA VAL A 244 -3.30 -1.56 -10.67
C VAL A 244 -1.90 -1.16 -11.14
N GLY A 245 -1.57 -1.56 -12.35
CA GLY A 245 -0.31 -1.20 -12.98
C GLY A 245 0.23 -2.30 -13.90
N PRO A 246 1.25 -2.03 -14.71
CA PRO A 246 2.01 -3.05 -15.41
C PRO A 246 2.79 -3.83 -14.37
N MET A 247 2.10 -4.74 -13.74
CA MET A 247 2.65 -5.55 -12.69
C MET A 247 3.36 -6.71 -13.33
N GLY A 248 4.56 -6.47 -13.70
CA GLY A 248 5.51 -7.53 -13.94
C GLY A 248 6.49 -7.52 -12.78
N ASP A 249 7.15 -8.61 -12.59
CA ASP A 249 8.26 -8.78 -11.68
C ASP A 249 9.47 -7.89 -12.11
N ARG A 250 9.28 -6.98 -13.05
CA ARG A 250 10.30 -6.16 -13.72
C ARG A 250 10.20 -4.66 -13.41
N GLY A 251 9.39 -4.30 -12.44
CA GLY A 251 9.13 -2.90 -12.17
C GLY A 251 8.13 -2.30 -13.17
N GLY A 252 7.84 -1.01 -13.05
CA GLY A 252 6.85 -0.28 -13.87
C GLY A 252 7.18 1.19 -13.99
#